data_898c9348d4a1c8417fa222f92e915830
#
_entry.id   898c9348d4a1c8417fa222f92e915830
#
_cell.length_a   1.000
_cell.length_b   1.000
_cell.length_c   1.000
_cell.angle_alpha   90.00
_cell.angle_beta   90.00
_cell.angle_gamma   90.00
#
_symmetry.space_group_name_H-M   'P 1'
#
loop_
_entity.id
_entity.type
_entity.pdbx_description
1 polymer ?
#
loop_
_entity_poly.entity_id
_entity_poly.type
_entity_poly.pdbx_seq_one_letter_code
_entity_poly.pdbx_strand_id
1 'polypeptide(L)'
;MKPKKKKVKTRIFTFISINMSNAKNNAVPSSTVTRDLRELDQTTENLYESIVIISKRANQIGVEIKEELNAKLAEFASSNDNLEEVFENREQIEISKHYERMPKATLVAIDEFLHDKVYFRNPAKEQE
;
A
#
# COMPACT_ATOMS: atom_id res chain seq x y z
N MET A 1 -36.40 -1.17 23.23
CA MET A 1 -35.45 -1.84 22.33
C MET A 1 -34.18 -1.04 22.24
N LYS A 2 -33.08 -1.47 22.87
CA LYS A 2 -31.81 -0.73 22.88
C LYS A 2 -30.89 -1.24 21.76
N PRO A 3 -30.25 -0.37 20.95
CA PRO A 3 -29.47 -0.79 19.80
C PRO A 3 -28.13 -1.42 20.23
N LYS A 4 -27.84 -2.59 19.65
CA LYS A 4 -26.60 -3.36 19.84
C LYS A 4 -25.38 -2.73 19.14
N LYS A 5 -24.93 -1.54 19.58
CA LYS A 5 -23.80 -0.84 18.95
C LYS A 5 -22.41 -1.14 19.55
N LYS A 6 -22.30 -2.05 20.54
CA LYS A 6 -21.01 -2.27 21.25
C LYS A 6 -20.10 -3.40 20.70
N LYS A 7 -20.58 -4.25 19.78
CA LYS A 7 -19.76 -5.39 19.31
C LYS A 7 -18.88 -5.13 18.10
N VAL A 8 -19.12 -4.05 17.36
CA VAL A 8 -18.37 -3.76 16.13
C VAL A 8 -16.99 -3.16 16.40
N LYS A 9 -16.87 -2.27 17.40
CA LYS A 9 -15.58 -1.63 17.73
C LYS A 9 -14.51 -2.60 18.24
N THR A 10 -14.89 -3.60 19.02
CA THR A 10 -13.95 -4.57 19.58
C THR A 10 -13.41 -5.54 18.51
N ARG A 11 -14.23 -5.89 17.53
CA ARG A 11 -13.79 -6.76 16.41
C ARG A 11 -12.80 -6.06 15.48
N ILE A 12 -12.99 -4.77 15.21
CA ILE A 12 -12.09 -3.97 14.38
C ILE A 12 -10.71 -3.82 15.05
N PHE A 13 -10.68 -3.57 16.35
CA PHE A 13 -9.41 -3.42 17.09
C PHE A 13 -8.64 -4.74 17.20
N THR A 14 -9.32 -5.84 17.38
CA THR A 14 -8.70 -7.19 17.41
C THR A 14 -8.21 -7.58 16.01
N PHE A 15 -8.93 -7.21 14.94
CA PHE A 15 -8.53 -7.47 13.56
C PHE A 15 -7.28 -6.69 13.15
N ILE A 16 -7.17 -5.43 13.56
CA ILE A 16 -5.97 -4.59 13.32
C ILE A 16 -4.76 -5.14 14.07
N SER A 17 -4.94 -5.60 15.31
CA SER A 17 -3.85 -6.15 16.13
C SER A 17 -3.34 -7.50 15.60
N ILE A 18 -4.21 -8.35 15.08
CA ILE A 18 -3.84 -9.65 14.49
C ILE A 18 -3.10 -9.50 13.15
N ASN A 19 -3.46 -8.49 12.36
CA ASN A 19 -2.83 -8.26 11.06
C ASN A 19 -1.41 -7.67 11.16
N MET A 20 -1.05 -6.99 12.24
CA MET A 20 0.32 -6.49 12.42
C MET A 20 1.33 -7.61 12.74
N SER A 21 0.89 -8.73 13.29
CA SER A 21 1.79 -9.85 13.62
C SER A 21 2.06 -10.81 12.43
N ASN A 22 1.16 -10.85 11.43
CA ASN A 22 1.31 -11.71 10.25
C ASN A 22 2.01 -11.03 9.05
N ALA A 23 2.33 -9.75 9.15
CA ALA A 23 3.00 -9.00 8.07
C ALA A 23 4.46 -9.44 7.81
N LYS A 24 5.01 -10.37 8.60
CA LYS A 24 6.43 -10.73 8.53
C LYS A 24 6.80 -11.85 7.55
N ASN A 25 5.85 -12.59 6.98
CA ASN A 25 6.21 -13.80 6.23
C ASN A 25 5.71 -13.89 4.77
N ASN A 26 4.93 -12.96 4.28
CA ASN A 26 4.57 -12.92 2.87
C ASN A 26 5.23 -11.71 2.20
N ALA A 27 6.45 -11.90 1.73
CA ALA A 27 7.12 -10.90 0.92
C ALA A 27 6.32 -10.70 -0.38
N VAL A 28 5.86 -9.48 -0.62
CA VAL A 28 5.22 -9.11 -1.88
C VAL A 28 6.20 -9.37 -3.01
N PRO A 29 5.83 -10.10 -4.07
CA PRO A 29 6.74 -10.36 -5.18
C PRO A 29 7.16 -9.04 -5.85
N SER A 30 8.44 -8.90 -6.12
CA SER A 30 9.00 -7.71 -6.80
C SER A 30 8.71 -7.68 -8.30
N SER A 31 8.36 -8.83 -8.88
CA SER A 31 8.03 -8.98 -10.30
C SER A 31 6.55 -9.28 -10.50
N THR A 32 6.05 -9.01 -11.70
CA THR A 32 4.68 -9.32 -12.08
C THR A 32 4.45 -10.83 -12.10
N VAL A 33 3.44 -11.29 -11.39
CA VAL A 33 3.01 -12.68 -11.30
C VAL A 33 1.60 -12.81 -11.87
N THR A 34 1.34 -13.89 -12.59
CA THR A 34 -0.01 -14.20 -13.06
C THR A 34 -0.92 -14.46 -11.86
N ARG A 35 -2.09 -13.80 -11.85
CA ARG A 35 -3.08 -13.91 -10.77
C ARG A 35 -4.31 -14.67 -11.24
N ASP A 36 -4.96 -15.38 -10.33
CA ASP A 36 -6.27 -15.97 -10.58
C ASP A 36 -7.34 -14.89 -10.46
N LEU A 37 -8.09 -14.67 -11.53
CA LEU A 37 -9.16 -13.69 -11.58
C LEU A 37 -10.32 -14.03 -10.63
N ARG A 38 -10.50 -15.31 -10.31
CA ARG A 38 -11.52 -15.76 -9.37
C ARG A 38 -11.24 -15.29 -7.93
N GLU A 39 -9.96 -15.26 -7.54
CA GLU A 39 -9.57 -14.74 -6.22
C GLU A 39 -9.86 -13.23 -6.12
N LEU A 40 -9.64 -12.51 -7.21
CA LEU A 40 -9.92 -11.06 -7.26
C LEU A 40 -11.42 -10.73 -7.27
N ASP A 41 -12.25 -11.64 -7.73
CA ASP A 41 -13.70 -11.46 -7.84
C ASP A 41 -14.46 -11.82 -6.53
N GLN A 42 -13.86 -12.63 -5.68
CA GLN A 42 -14.52 -13.18 -4.49
C GLN A 42 -15.10 -12.12 -3.54
N THR A 43 -14.40 -11.00 -3.37
CA THR A 43 -14.79 -9.98 -2.37
C THR A 43 -15.90 -9.06 -2.87
N THR A 44 -15.89 -8.72 -4.15
CA THR A 44 -16.81 -7.72 -4.73
C THR A 44 -17.88 -8.31 -5.62
N GLU A 45 -17.71 -9.57 -6.04
CA GLU A 45 -18.53 -10.24 -7.07
C GLU A 45 -18.49 -9.54 -8.44
N ASN A 46 -17.54 -8.60 -8.61
CA ASN A 46 -17.33 -7.86 -9.84
C ASN A 46 -15.85 -7.53 -10.04
N LEU A 47 -15.23 -8.18 -11.00
CA LEU A 47 -13.80 -8.00 -11.31
C LEU A 47 -13.43 -6.53 -11.59
N TYR A 48 -14.28 -5.79 -12.30
CA TYR A 48 -14.03 -4.38 -12.62
C TYR A 48 -14.03 -3.51 -11.37
N GLU A 49 -14.94 -3.76 -10.43
CA GLU A 49 -14.97 -3.08 -9.14
C GLU A 49 -13.69 -3.36 -8.34
N SER A 50 -13.25 -4.62 -8.28
CA SER A 50 -12.00 -5.01 -7.64
C SER A 50 -10.79 -4.29 -8.24
N ILE A 51 -10.71 -4.19 -9.57
CA ILE A 51 -9.63 -3.48 -10.25
C ILE A 51 -9.63 -1.98 -9.92
N VAL A 52 -10.79 -1.34 -9.86
CA VAL A 52 -10.90 0.08 -9.49
C VAL A 52 -10.43 0.31 -8.05
N ILE A 53 -10.82 -0.56 -7.12
CA ILE A 53 -10.39 -0.50 -5.72
C ILE A 53 -8.87 -0.62 -5.61
N ILE A 54 -8.29 -1.63 -6.27
CA ILE A 54 -6.84 -1.85 -6.32
C ILE A 54 -6.12 -0.65 -6.93
N SER A 55 -6.65 -0.08 -8.00
CA SER A 55 -6.06 1.08 -8.68
C SER A 55 -6.02 2.32 -7.77
N LYS A 56 -7.10 2.59 -7.05
CA LYS A 56 -7.14 3.69 -6.07
C LYS A 56 -6.15 3.47 -4.93
N ARG A 57 -6.06 2.25 -4.42
CA ARG A 57 -5.08 1.92 -3.38
C ARG A 57 -3.64 2.04 -3.88
N ALA A 58 -3.35 1.58 -5.09
CA ALA A 58 -2.04 1.72 -5.71
C ALA A 58 -1.62 3.19 -5.85
N ASN A 59 -2.55 4.06 -6.22
CA ASN A 59 -2.28 5.51 -6.30
C ASN A 59 -1.95 6.10 -4.92
N GLN A 60 -2.67 5.72 -3.86
CA GLN A 60 -2.37 6.14 -2.49
C GLN A 60 -0.96 5.72 -2.09
N ILE A 61 -0.62 4.44 -2.26
CA ILE A 61 0.72 3.92 -1.95
C ILE A 61 1.79 4.65 -2.77
N GLY A 62 1.55 4.91 -4.05
CA GLY A 62 2.47 5.65 -4.91
C GLY A 62 2.72 7.07 -4.44
N VAL A 63 1.71 7.78 -3.95
CA VAL A 63 1.84 9.12 -3.37
C VAL A 63 2.63 9.06 -2.06
N GLU A 64 2.32 8.13 -1.15
CA GLU A 64 3.02 7.94 0.11
C GLU A 64 4.53 7.69 -0.11
N ILE A 65 4.87 6.78 -1.03
CA ILE A 65 6.27 6.48 -1.39
C ILE A 65 6.97 7.72 -1.98
N LYS A 66 6.30 8.46 -2.85
CA LYS A 66 6.85 9.67 -3.46
C LYS A 66 7.13 10.76 -2.44
N GLU A 67 6.22 10.99 -1.51
CA GLU A 67 6.37 11.98 -0.44
C GLU A 67 7.52 11.59 0.50
N GLU A 68 7.61 10.32 0.90
CA GLU A 68 8.67 9.80 1.73
C GLU A 68 10.04 9.92 1.05
N LEU A 69 10.13 9.55 -0.23
CA LEU A 69 11.36 9.67 -1.02
C LEU A 69 11.79 11.14 -1.16
N ASN A 70 10.86 12.03 -1.48
CA ASN A 70 11.16 13.46 -1.60
C ASN A 70 11.64 14.06 -0.29
N ALA A 71 11.04 13.68 0.85
CA ALA A 71 11.49 14.12 2.16
C ALA A 71 12.93 13.67 2.45
N LYS A 72 13.25 12.42 2.17
CA LYS A 72 14.61 11.89 2.35
C LYS A 72 15.63 12.56 1.42
N LEU A 73 15.28 12.77 0.16
CA LEU A 73 16.17 13.45 -0.79
C LEU A 73 16.38 14.93 -0.43
N ALA A 74 15.38 15.61 0.12
CA ALA A 74 15.50 16.99 0.58
C ALA A 74 16.51 17.16 1.73
N GLU A 75 16.63 16.17 2.61
CA GLU A 75 17.63 16.16 3.68
C GLU A 75 19.05 16.17 3.13
N PHE A 76 19.31 15.50 2.00
CA PHE A 76 20.62 15.47 1.35
C PHE A 76 20.91 16.68 0.47
N ALA A 77 19.90 17.29 -0.14
CA ALA A 77 20.05 18.48 -0.98
C ALA A 77 20.57 19.67 -0.19
N SER A 78 20.12 19.85 1.05
CA SER A 78 20.56 20.95 1.92
C SER A 78 22.03 20.85 2.35
N SER A 79 22.61 19.66 2.33
CA SER A 79 24.01 19.41 2.69
C SER A 79 25.00 19.69 1.57
N ASN A 80 24.55 19.73 0.31
CA ASN A 80 25.42 19.78 -0.87
C ASN A 80 25.48 21.16 -1.55
N ASP A 81 24.82 22.17 -1.02
CA ASP A 81 24.70 23.50 -1.66
C ASP A 81 26.02 24.31 -1.73
N ASN A 82 27.10 23.81 -1.14
CA ASN A 82 28.37 24.50 -1.03
C ASN A 82 29.56 23.85 -1.78
N LEU A 83 29.33 22.82 -2.59
CA LEU A 83 30.43 22.13 -3.27
C LEU A 83 30.34 22.32 -4.78
N GLU A 84 31.33 23.02 -5.36
CA GLU A 84 31.54 23.17 -6.81
C GLU A 84 31.88 21.85 -7.52
N GLU A 85 32.18 20.78 -6.79
CA GLU A 85 32.42 19.45 -7.32
C GLU A 85 31.25 18.53 -7.08
N VAL A 86 30.77 17.87 -8.15
CA VAL A 86 29.76 16.84 -8.12
C VAL A 86 30.31 15.58 -7.44
N PHE A 87 30.34 15.56 -6.12
CA PHE A 87 30.60 14.32 -5.40
C PHE A 87 29.38 13.41 -5.49
N GLU A 88 29.58 12.17 -5.95
CA GLU A 88 28.57 11.14 -5.84
C GLU A 88 28.23 10.92 -4.35
N ASN A 89 27.04 11.32 -3.96
CA ASN A 89 26.55 11.07 -2.61
C ASN A 89 26.14 9.59 -2.50
N ARG A 90 26.98 8.79 -1.86
CA ARG A 90 26.75 7.34 -1.68
C ARG A 90 25.43 7.06 -0.95
N GLU A 91 25.07 7.87 0.02
CA GLU A 91 23.83 7.72 0.79
C GLU A 91 22.60 7.94 -0.10
N GLN A 92 22.64 8.92 -0.99
CA GLN A 92 21.56 9.17 -1.96
C GLN A 92 21.42 7.99 -2.94
N ILE A 93 22.53 7.43 -3.39
CA ILE A 93 22.55 6.26 -4.27
C ILE A 93 21.97 5.04 -3.56
N GLU A 94 22.31 4.81 -2.30
CA GLU A 94 21.77 3.69 -1.51
C GLU A 94 20.28 3.81 -1.27
N ILE A 95 19.78 5.01 -0.98
CA ILE A 95 18.35 5.29 -0.84
C ILE A 95 17.63 5.05 -2.15
N SER A 96 18.14 5.58 -3.26
CA SER A 96 17.55 5.36 -4.59
C SER A 96 17.50 3.87 -4.95
N LYS A 97 18.55 3.12 -4.70
CA LYS A 97 18.58 1.67 -4.90
C LYS A 97 17.58 0.93 -4.02
N HIS A 98 17.37 1.38 -2.78
CA HIS A 98 16.38 0.79 -1.88
C HIS A 98 14.98 0.93 -2.46
N TYR A 99 14.59 2.14 -2.87
CA TYR A 99 13.27 2.40 -3.44
C TYR A 99 13.05 1.71 -4.79
N GLU A 100 14.07 1.61 -5.63
CA GLU A 100 14.00 0.88 -6.90
C GLU A 100 13.82 -0.64 -6.72
N ARG A 101 14.31 -1.20 -5.63
CA ARG A 101 14.14 -2.63 -5.30
C ARG A 101 12.79 -2.94 -4.64
N MET A 102 12.09 -1.94 -4.15
CA MET A 102 10.77 -2.13 -3.57
C MET A 102 9.77 -2.64 -4.61
N PRO A 103 8.84 -3.50 -4.22
CA PRO A 103 7.76 -3.90 -5.12
C PRO A 103 6.96 -2.68 -5.57
N LYS A 104 6.49 -2.70 -6.81
CA LYS A 104 5.68 -1.61 -7.36
C LYS A 104 4.38 -1.45 -6.55
N ALA A 105 3.92 -0.22 -6.41
CA ALA A 105 2.70 0.11 -5.69
C ALA A 105 1.48 -0.72 -6.13
N THR A 106 1.39 -1.06 -7.41
CA THR A 106 0.34 -1.93 -7.95
C THR A 106 0.40 -3.36 -7.39
N LEU A 107 1.60 -3.92 -7.25
CA LEU A 107 1.77 -5.27 -6.70
C LEU A 107 1.45 -5.30 -5.21
N VAL A 108 1.84 -4.27 -4.48
CA VAL A 108 1.50 -4.11 -3.06
C VAL A 108 -0.01 -3.98 -2.88
N ALA A 109 -0.68 -3.16 -3.69
CA ALA A 109 -2.13 -2.97 -3.63
C ALA A 109 -2.91 -4.25 -3.94
N ILE A 110 -2.46 -5.06 -4.90
CA ILE A 110 -3.06 -6.37 -5.19
C ILE A 110 -2.90 -7.30 -3.99
N ASP A 111 -1.72 -7.35 -3.40
CA ASP A 111 -1.46 -8.19 -2.24
C ASP A 111 -2.32 -7.77 -1.04
N GLU A 112 -2.39 -6.48 -0.75
CA GLU A 112 -3.26 -5.95 0.30
C GLU A 112 -4.74 -6.28 0.06
N PHE A 113 -5.20 -6.21 -1.19
CA PHE A 113 -6.58 -6.53 -1.55
C PHE A 113 -6.89 -8.02 -1.35
N LEU A 114 -6.02 -8.91 -1.81
CA LEU A 114 -6.18 -10.36 -1.66
C LEU A 114 -6.13 -10.84 -0.19
N HIS A 115 -5.47 -10.07 0.68
CA HIS A 115 -5.40 -10.36 2.11
C HIS A 115 -6.40 -9.56 2.96
N ASP A 116 -7.44 -8.99 2.36
CA ASP A 116 -8.48 -8.20 3.02
C ASP A 116 -7.94 -7.04 3.89
N LYS A 117 -6.83 -6.43 3.46
CA LYS A 117 -6.20 -5.29 4.15
C LYS A 117 -6.68 -3.93 3.65
N VAL A 118 -7.45 -3.92 2.57
CA VAL A 118 -7.99 -2.69 1.97
C VAL A 118 -9.41 -2.45 2.45
N TYR A 119 -9.65 -1.30 3.06
CA TYR A 119 -10.99 -0.85 3.35
C TYR A 119 -11.55 -0.07 2.16
N PHE A 120 -12.71 -0.46 1.67
CA PHE A 120 -13.41 0.24 0.59
C PHE A 120 -14.91 0.34 0.89
N ARG A 121 -15.55 1.28 0.25
CA ARG A 121 -16.99 1.54 0.35
C ARG A 121 -17.54 1.82 -1.03
N ASN A 122 -18.63 1.16 -1.37
CA ASN A 122 -19.37 1.42 -2.61
C ASN A 122 -20.75 2.01 -2.28
N PRO A 123 -20.93 3.34 -2.40
CA PRO A 123 -22.21 3.98 -2.06
C PRO A 123 -23.40 3.49 -2.90
N ALA A 124 -23.15 2.99 -4.10
CA ALA A 124 -24.21 2.49 -4.98
C ALA A 124 -24.84 1.19 -4.44
N LYS A 125 -24.02 0.32 -3.82
CA LYS A 125 -24.49 -0.94 -3.21
C LYS A 125 -25.11 -0.76 -1.82
N GLU A 126 -24.91 0.38 -1.17
CA GLU A 126 -25.48 0.67 0.16
C GLU A 126 -26.90 1.23 0.09
N GLN A 127 -27.38 1.59 -1.08
CA GLN A 127 -28.71 2.17 -1.30
C GLN A 127 -29.78 1.14 -1.70
N GLU A 128 -29.39 -0.12 -1.88
CA GLU A 128 -30.27 -1.26 -2.10
C GLU A 128 -30.55 -2.00 -0.77
#